data_ac9038a4d9bc73464156e4e1c1d244de
#
_entry.id   ac9038a4d9bc73464156e4e1c1d244de
#
_cell.length_a   1.000
_cell.length_b   1.000
_cell.length_c   1.000
_cell.angle_alpha   90.00
_cell.angle_beta   90.00
_cell.angle_gamma   90.00
#
_symmetry.space_group_name_H-M   'P 1'
#
loop_
_entity.id
_entity.type
_entity.pdbx_description
1 polymer ?
#
loop_
_entity_poly.entity_id
_entity_poly.type
_entity_poly.pdbx_seq_one_letter_code
_entity_poly.pdbx_strand_id
1 'polypeptide(L)'
;MKRYGPLRWLVHLALLLLAAQPATASPERPLIWAFGDSLTAGYGLPPREGFTAQLEAALRRAGVPAEVRNGGVSGDTAAQGRARLLWGLRGLKARPDLVIVELGANDMLRGQPPERTEAELDRIITELKRRRIPVLLAGMRAAPNLGPEYRRRFEAIFPRLARRHGVPLYPFFLAGAAGDRALFQADGLHPNARGVAAVVRRILPAVRRAIG
;
A
#
# COMPACT_ATOMS: atom_id res chain seq x y z
N MET A 1 -49.55 -38.71 42.04
CA MET A 1 -48.24 -38.46 41.53
C MET A 1 -48.29 -38.53 39.98
N LYS A 2 -48.24 -37.37 39.28
CA LYS A 2 -48.28 -37.31 37.80
C LYS A 2 -46.87 -37.51 37.25
N ARG A 3 -46.65 -38.62 36.51
CA ARG A 3 -45.40 -38.95 35.85
C ARG A 3 -45.29 -38.07 34.59
N TYR A 4 -44.36 -37.12 34.57
CA TYR A 4 -44.03 -36.37 33.35
C TYR A 4 -43.16 -37.22 32.45
N GLY A 5 -43.68 -37.51 31.23
CA GLY A 5 -43.05 -38.41 30.30
C GLY A 5 -41.77 -37.82 29.63
N PRO A 6 -41.03 -38.68 28.91
CA PRO A 6 -39.69 -38.38 28.34
C PRO A 6 -39.68 -37.25 27.29
N LEU A 7 -40.83 -36.80 26.84
CA LEU A 7 -40.98 -35.79 25.77
C LEU A 7 -40.42 -34.39 26.16
N ARG A 8 -40.41 -34.05 27.46
CA ARG A 8 -39.89 -32.75 27.92
C ARG A 8 -38.36 -32.64 27.85
N TRP A 9 -37.65 -33.75 27.94
CA TRP A 9 -36.19 -33.78 27.81
C TRP A 9 -35.70 -33.59 26.37
N LEU A 10 -36.45 -34.07 25.38
CA LEU A 10 -36.15 -33.93 23.98
C LEU A 10 -36.28 -32.46 23.51
N VAL A 11 -37.27 -31.73 24.02
CA VAL A 11 -37.48 -30.30 23.72
C VAL A 11 -36.33 -29.43 24.27
N HIS A 12 -35.80 -29.73 25.44
CA HIS A 12 -34.67 -28.97 26.03
C HIS A 12 -33.37 -29.30 25.32
N LEU A 13 -33.18 -30.52 24.81
CA LEU A 13 -31.98 -30.88 24.02
C LEU A 13 -31.98 -30.19 22.64
N ALA A 14 -33.15 -30.07 22.01
CA ALA A 14 -33.30 -29.38 20.71
C ALA A 14 -33.06 -27.87 20.83
N LEU A 15 -33.44 -27.23 21.94
CA LEU A 15 -33.21 -25.81 22.23
C LEU A 15 -31.72 -25.50 22.52
N LEU A 16 -30.98 -26.45 23.10
CA LEU A 16 -29.53 -26.30 23.35
C LEU A 16 -28.69 -26.45 22.07
N LEU A 17 -29.16 -27.19 21.05
CA LEU A 17 -28.48 -27.35 19.79
C LEU A 17 -28.65 -26.16 18.81
N LEU A 18 -29.68 -25.31 19.03
CA LEU A 18 -29.87 -24.09 18.24
C LEU A 18 -28.98 -22.89 18.68
N ALA A 19 -28.34 -22.97 19.84
CA ALA A 19 -27.56 -21.86 20.42
C ALA A 19 -26.08 -21.82 20.05
N ALA A 20 -25.57 -22.82 19.32
CA ALA A 20 -24.18 -22.90 18.92
C ALA A 20 -24.02 -22.68 17.40
N GLN A 21 -24.55 -21.57 16.88
CA GLN A 21 -24.08 -21.11 15.58
C GLN A 21 -22.68 -20.51 15.81
N PRO A 22 -21.62 -21.07 15.16
CA PRO A 22 -20.33 -20.41 15.22
C PRO A 22 -20.54 -19.00 14.69
N ALA A 23 -20.18 -17.98 15.51
CA ALA A 23 -20.11 -16.62 15.03
C ALA A 23 -19.22 -16.65 13.79
N THR A 24 -19.77 -16.47 12.61
CA THR A 24 -19.01 -16.32 11.37
C THR A 24 -18.19 -15.07 11.58
N ALA A 25 -16.90 -15.23 11.95
CA ALA A 25 -15.96 -14.14 11.97
C ALA A 25 -16.09 -13.42 10.63
N SER A 26 -16.47 -12.15 10.66
CA SER A 26 -16.46 -11.34 9.44
C SER A 26 -15.08 -11.50 8.81
N PRO A 27 -14.98 -11.82 7.53
CA PRO A 27 -13.67 -12.02 6.91
C PRO A 27 -12.81 -10.79 7.23
N GLU A 28 -11.66 -11.04 7.89
CA GLU A 28 -10.74 -9.97 8.24
C GLU A 28 -10.43 -9.20 6.96
N ARG A 29 -10.65 -7.89 7.01
CA ARG A 29 -10.37 -7.01 5.86
C ARG A 29 -8.87 -6.92 5.70
N PRO A 30 -8.31 -7.23 4.52
CA PRO A 30 -6.88 -7.07 4.29
C PRO A 30 -6.43 -5.66 4.66
N LEU A 31 -5.36 -5.57 5.44
CA LEU A 31 -4.72 -4.33 5.81
C LEU A 31 -3.58 -4.01 4.84
N ILE A 32 -3.73 -2.96 4.08
CA ILE A 32 -2.70 -2.44 3.18
C ILE A 32 -2.07 -1.21 3.82
N TRP A 33 -0.76 -1.20 3.95
CA TRP A 33 -0.04 -0.01 4.38
C TRP A 33 0.66 0.62 3.18
N ALA A 34 0.19 1.78 2.73
CA ALA A 34 0.87 2.57 1.72
C ALA A 34 1.97 3.39 2.42
N PHE A 35 3.21 2.99 2.23
CA PHE A 35 4.40 3.56 2.85
C PHE A 35 5.21 4.32 1.81
N GLY A 36 5.23 5.65 1.93
CA GLY A 36 5.82 6.50 0.90
C GLY A 36 6.04 7.94 1.34
N ASP A 37 6.15 8.80 0.35
CA ASP A 37 6.39 10.23 0.55
C ASP A 37 5.12 11.09 0.36
N SER A 38 5.25 12.28 -0.22
CA SER A 38 4.14 13.21 -0.46
C SER A 38 3.08 12.66 -1.42
N LEU A 39 3.47 11.81 -2.36
CA LEU A 39 2.54 11.21 -3.32
C LEU A 39 1.59 10.23 -2.60
N THR A 40 2.13 9.45 -1.68
CA THR A 40 1.35 8.57 -0.79
C THR A 40 0.56 9.35 0.25
N ALA A 41 1.17 10.39 0.85
CA ALA A 41 0.53 11.25 1.87
C ALA A 41 -0.70 11.97 1.35
N GLY A 42 -0.76 12.29 0.05
CA GLY A 42 -1.81 13.10 -0.57
C GLY A 42 -1.57 14.59 -0.37
N TYR A 43 -0.31 15.04 -0.53
CA TYR A 43 0.08 16.43 -0.38
C TYR A 43 -0.82 17.39 -1.15
N GLY A 44 -1.28 18.45 -0.47
CA GLY A 44 -2.14 19.49 -1.06
C GLY A 44 -3.59 19.08 -1.32
N LEU A 45 -4.01 17.86 -0.92
CA LEU A 45 -5.36 17.35 -1.16
C LEU A 45 -6.12 17.13 0.16
N PRO A 46 -7.45 17.30 0.14
CA PRO A 46 -8.29 16.79 1.22
C PRO A 46 -8.09 15.28 1.40
N PRO A 47 -8.15 14.74 2.62
CA PRO A 47 -7.86 13.32 2.89
C PRO A 47 -8.61 12.32 1.99
N ARG A 48 -9.88 12.61 1.67
CA ARG A 48 -10.72 11.76 0.79
C ARG A 48 -10.25 11.71 -0.67
N GLU A 49 -9.45 12.68 -1.10
CA GLU A 49 -8.96 12.82 -2.48
C GLU A 49 -7.53 12.28 -2.65
N GLY A 50 -6.86 11.96 -1.53
CA GLY A 50 -5.52 11.37 -1.52
C GLY A 50 -5.50 9.92 -2.00
N PHE A 51 -4.29 9.44 -2.27
CA PHE A 51 -4.04 8.12 -2.85
C PHE A 51 -4.68 6.97 -2.05
N THR A 52 -4.50 6.95 -0.75
CA THR A 52 -4.97 5.83 0.10
C THR A 52 -6.49 5.73 0.12
N ALA A 53 -7.19 6.85 0.28
CA ALA A 53 -8.64 6.87 0.30
C ALA A 53 -9.25 6.48 -1.07
N GLN A 54 -8.66 6.96 -2.16
CA GLN A 54 -9.12 6.60 -3.51
C GLN A 54 -8.81 5.13 -3.83
N LEU A 55 -7.66 4.60 -3.39
CA LEU A 55 -7.31 3.19 -3.57
C LEU A 55 -8.26 2.29 -2.78
N GLU A 56 -8.54 2.62 -1.52
CA GLU A 56 -9.51 1.88 -0.69
C GLU A 56 -10.89 1.85 -1.34
N ALA A 57 -11.38 2.99 -1.82
CA ALA A 57 -12.66 3.07 -2.52
C ALA A 57 -12.65 2.24 -3.83
N ALA A 58 -11.55 2.22 -4.56
CA ALA A 58 -11.41 1.44 -5.79
C ALA A 58 -11.37 -0.07 -5.51
N LEU A 59 -10.66 -0.50 -4.47
CA LEU A 59 -10.62 -1.90 -4.03
C LEU A 59 -12.02 -2.36 -3.60
N ARG A 60 -12.75 -1.56 -2.83
CA ARG A 60 -14.13 -1.87 -2.41
C ARG A 60 -15.05 -2.05 -3.62
N ARG A 61 -14.99 -1.13 -4.61
CA ARG A 61 -15.77 -1.28 -5.86
C ARG A 61 -15.40 -2.52 -6.67
N ALA A 62 -14.16 -2.99 -6.53
CA ALA A 62 -13.68 -4.20 -7.18
C ALA A 62 -13.94 -5.49 -6.37
N GLY A 63 -14.75 -5.42 -5.30
CA GLY A 63 -15.12 -6.56 -4.47
C GLY A 63 -14.06 -6.97 -3.44
N VAL A 64 -13.04 -6.12 -3.21
CA VAL A 64 -11.98 -6.37 -2.22
C VAL A 64 -12.10 -5.33 -1.10
N PRO A 65 -12.76 -5.61 0.02
CA PRO A 65 -12.99 -4.65 1.11
C PRO A 65 -11.76 -4.48 1.99
N ALA A 66 -10.62 -4.11 1.42
CA ALA A 66 -9.39 -3.85 2.15
C ALA A 66 -9.44 -2.50 2.90
N GLU A 67 -8.72 -2.42 4.01
CA GLU A 67 -8.39 -1.15 4.69
C GLU A 67 -7.04 -0.64 4.15
N VAL A 68 -6.97 0.62 3.74
CA VAL A 68 -5.73 1.23 3.22
C VAL A 68 -5.25 2.31 4.17
N ARG A 69 -4.18 2.01 4.92
CA ARG A 69 -3.55 2.95 5.87
C ARG A 69 -2.53 3.83 5.17
N ASN A 70 -2.62 5.12 5.44
CA ASN A 70 -1.66 6.10 4.96
C ASN A 70 -0.41 6.10 5.85
N GLY A 71 0.72 5.77 5.26
CA GLY A 71 2.06 5.82 5.84
C GLY A 71 2.98 6.78 5.07
N GLY A 72 2.42 7.70 4.30
CA GLY A 72 3.16 8.74 3.59
C GLY A 72 3.61 9.87 4.51
N VAL A 73 4.83 10.36 4.30
CA VAL A 73 5.36 11.58 4.94
C VAL A 73 5.97 12.45 3.85
N SER A 74 5.38 13.64 3.66
CA SER A 74 5.83 14.56 2.61
C SER A 74 7.30 14.95 2.79
N GLY A 75 8.06 14.87 1.70
CA GLY A 75 9.48 15.19 1.68
C GLY A 75 10.43 14.05 2.05
N ASP A 76 9.91 12.89 2.47
CA ASP A 76 10.76 11.75 2.83
C ASP A 76 11.61 11.27 1.65
N THR A 77 12.90 11.13 1.91
CA THR A 77 13.81 10.31 1.10
C THR A 77 13.69 8.84 1.51
N ALA A 78 14.27 7.94 0.73
CA ALA A 78 14.35 6.52 1.08
C ALA A 78 15.01 6.30 2.46
N ALA A 79 16.05 7.08 2.79
CA ALA A 79 16.73 7.04 4.10
C ALA A 79 15.80 7.46 5.25
N GLN A 80 15.02 8.52 5.07
CA GLN A 80 14.07 9.01 6.08
C GLN A 80 12.93 7.99 6.26
N GLY A 81 12.39 7.46 5.16
CA GLY A 81 11.43 6.35 5.20
C GLY A 81 11.97 5.17 5.99
N ARG A 82 13.20 4.71 5.70
CA ARG A 82 13.83 3.62 6.45
C ARG A 82 13.92 3.93 7.95
N ALA A 83 14.33 5.13 8.32
CA ALA A 83 14.50 5.51 9.72
C ALA A 83 13.19 5.39 10.53
N ARG A 84 12.04 5.68 9.90
CA ARG A 84 10.72 5.60 10.57
C ARG A 84 9.95 4.29 10.34
N LEU A 85 10.47 3.37 9.53
CA LEU A 85 9.77 2.14 9.14
C LEU A 85 9.23 1.36 10.34
N LEU A 86 10.11 1.06 11.31
CA LEU A 86 9.74 0.26 12.48
C LEU A 86 8.78 0.98 13.41
N TRP A 87 8.92 2.30 13.54
CA TRP A 87 7.98 3.09 14.31
C TRP A 87 6.61 3.09 13.65
N GLY A 88 6.54 3.29 12.33
CA GLY A 88 5.29 3.24 11.58
C GLY A 88 4.60 1.88 11.68
N LEU A 89 5.35 0.78 11.55
CA LEU A 89 4.81 -0.58 11.72
C LEU A 89 4.22 -0.81 13.11
N ARG A 90 4.86 -0.30 14.17
CA ARG A 90 4.34 -0.40 15.55
C ARG A 90 3.06 0.40 15.76
N GLY A 91 2.84 1.46 14.98
CA GLY A 91 1.62 2.27 15.02
C GLY A 91 0.41 1.62 14.34
N LEU A 92 0.59 0.53 13.60
CA LEU A 92 -0.52 -0.21 13.00
C LEU A 92 -1.19 -1.12 14.02
N LYS A 93 -2.53 -1.25 13.92
CA LYS A 93 -3.33 -2.12 14.82
C LYS A 93 -3.05 -3.61 14.61
N ALA A 94 -2.62 -4.00 13.41
CA ALA A 94 -2.31 -5.36 13.02
C ALA A 94 -1.13 -5.37 12.05
N ARG A 95 -0.55 -6.55 11.84
CA ARG A 95 0.45 -6.76 10.79
C ARG A 95 -0.21 -6.53 9.42
N PRO A 96 0.36 -5.69 8.54
CA PRO A 96 -0.22 -5.49 7.22
C PRO A 96 -0.10 -6.76 6.36
N ASP A 97 -1.14 -7.01 5.56
CA ASP A 97 -1.18 -8.06 4.54
C ASP A 97 -0.40 -7.65 3.29
N LEU A 98 -0.22 -6.33 3.09
CA LEU A 98 0.59 -5.78 2.02
C LEU A 98 1.16 -4.43 2.44
N VAL A 99 2.44 -4.19 2.13
CA VAL A 99 3.05 -2.86 2.14
C VAL A 99 3.34 -2.42 0.70
N ILE A 100 2.77 -1.29 0.29
CA ILE A 100 3.16 -0.63 -0.95
C ILE A 100 4.31 0.31 -0.58
N VAL A 101 5.52 0.04 -1.07
CA VAL A 101 6.69 0.89 -0.84
C VAL A 101 6.84 1.85 -2.02
N GLU A 102 6.61 3.14 -1.76
CA GLU A 102 6.67 4.23 -2.75
C GLU A 102 7.61 5.31 -2.21
N LEU A 103 8.89 5.26 -2.56
CA LEU A 103 9.94 6.18 -2.12
C LEU A 103 11.02 6.34 -3.21
N GLY A 104 11.80 7.39 -3.11
CA GLY A 104 12.92 7.69 -4.00
C GLY A 104 12.71 8.95 -4.82
N ALA A 105 11.48 9.47 -4.95
CA ALA A 105 11.23 10.70 -5.68
C ALA A 105 12.01 11.89 -5.08
N ASN A 106 12.01 12.04 -3.76
CA ASN A 106 12.76 13.11 -3.09
C ASN A 106 14.27 12.93 -3.15
N ASP A 107 14.77 11.69 -3.18
CA ASP A 107 16.19 11.42 -3.42
C ASP A 107 16.59 11.93 -4.82
N MET A 108 15.80 11.61 -5.83
CA MET A 108 15.99 12.05 -7.21
C MET A 108 15.90 13.58 -7.34
N LEU A 109 14.88 14.20 -6.77
CA LEU A 109 14.70 15.67 -6.81
C LEU A 109 15.84 16.42 -6.12
N ARG A 110 16.49 15.81 -5.13
CA ARG A 110 17.68 16.36 -4.44
C ARG A 110 19.00 15.95 -5.09
N GLY A 111 18.97 15.29 -6.24
CA GLY A 111 20.17 14.85 -6.97
C GLY A 111 21.03 13.85 -6.19
N GLN A 112 20.45 13.08 -5.27
CA GLN A 112 21.22 12.10 -4.51
C GLN A 112 21.72 10.97 -5.43
N PRO A 113 22.90 10.40 -5.17
CA PRO A 113 23.39 9.27 -5.91
C PRO A 113 22.39 8.10 -5.90
N PRO A 114 22.01 7.54 -7.07
CA PRO A 114 21.04 6.45 -7.15
C PRO A 114 21.36 5.24 -6.25
N GLU A 115 22.64 4.97 -6.02
CA GLU A 115 23.12 3.87 -5.18
C GLU A 115 22.73 4.03 -3.72
N ARG A 116 22.64 5.26 -3.22
CA ARG A 116 22.15 5.53 -1.86
C ARG A 116 20.68 5.21 -1.75
N THR A 117 19.89 5.65 -2.71
CA THR A 117 18.45 5.32 -2.79
C THR A 117 18.23 3.81 -2.85
N GLU A 118 19.02 3.12 -3.71
CA GLU A 118 18.96 1.66 -3.84
C GLU A 118 19.25 0.97 -2.50
N ALA A 119 20.33 1.36 -1.83
CA ALA A 119 20.73 0.77 -0.56
C ALA A 119 19.66 0.94 0.55
N GLU A 120 19.01 2.11 0.60
CA GLU A 120 17.97 2.35 1.61
C GLU A 120 16.68 1.59 1.30
N LEU A 121 16.26 1.54 0.03
CA LEU A 121 15.12 0.71 -0.40
C LEU A 121 15.37 -0.78 -0.17
N ASP A 122 16.60 -1.26 -0.44
CA ASP A 122 17.02 -2.64 -0.16
C ASP A 122 16.83 -3.01 1.32
N ARG A 123 17.25 -2.12 2.22
CA ARG A 123 17.09 -2.29 3.67
C ARG A 123 15.61 -2.28 4.09
N ILE A 124 14.79 -1.42 3.51
CA ILE A 124 13.33 -1.39 3.76
C ILE A 124 12.70 -2.73 3.36
N ILE A 125 12.96 -3.20 2.15
CA ILE A 125 12.39 -4.46 1.65
C ILE A 125 12.89 -5.64 2.47
N THR A 126 14.18 -5.68 2.78
CA THR A 126 14.79 -6.72 3.64
C THR A 126 14.09 -6.80 5.00
N GLU A 127 13.86 -5.67 5.66
CA GLU A 127 13.22 -5.64 6.97
C GLU A 127 11.74 -6.09 6.90
N LEU A 128 11.00 -5.67 5.88
CA LEU A 128 9.62 -6.13 5.66
C LEU A 128 9.56 -7.64 5.43
N LYS A 129 10.45 -8.18 4.58
CA LYS A 129 10.55 -9.62 4.31
C LYS A 129 10.94 -10.42 5.55
N ARG A 130 11.89 -9.92 6.37
CA ARG A 130 12.26 -10.54 7.65
C ARG A 130 11.06 -10.70 8.57
N ARG A 131 10.11 -9.76 8.50
CA ARG A 131 8.83 -9.80 9.23
C ARG A 131 7.74 -10.58 8.51
N ARG A 132 8.05 -11.21 7.38
CA ARG A 132 7.08 -11.94 6.54
C ARG A 132 5.92 -11.06 6.08
N ILE A 133 6.17 -9.78 5.83
CA ILE A 133 5.18 -8.84 5.31
C ILE A 133 5.33 -8.79 3.80
N PRO A 134 4.27 -9.06 3.02
CA PRO A 134 4.27 -8.92 1.57
C PRO A 134 4.55 -7.48 1.13
N VAL A 135 5.30 -7.31 0.05
CA VAL A 135 5.70 -6.00 -0.49
C VAL A 135 5.29 -5.88 -1.95
N LEU A 136 4.67 -4.76 -2.31
CA LEU A 136 4.59 -4.27 -3.68
C LEU A 136 5.53 -3.07 -3.80
N LEU A 137 6.60 -3.21 -4.57
CA LEU A 137 7.52 -2.10 -4.84
C LEU A 137 6.93 -1.22 -5.95
N ALA A 138 6.68 0.05 -5.65
CA ALA A 138 6.24 1.04 -6.63
C ALA A 138 7.46 1.84 -7.12
N GLY A 139 7.77 1.72 -8.40
CA GLY A 139 8.92 2.38 -9.02
C GLY A 139 8.65 3.85 -9.32
N MET A 140 9.74 4.58 -9.57
CA MET A 140 9.74 5.99 -9.95
C MET A 140 10.61 6.19 -11.20
N ARG A 141 10.27 7.22 -11.99
CA ARG A 141 11.10 7.68 -13.11
C ARG A 141 11.80 8.97 -12.77
N ALA A 142 13.04 9.11 -13.22
CA ALA A 142 13.78 10.35 -13.02
C ALA A 142 13.33 11.46 -13.97
N ALA A 143 13.39 12.68 -13.49
CA ALA A 143 13.09 13.87 -14.28
C ALA A 143 14.06 14.00 -15.48
N PRO A 144 13.58 14.44 -16.65
CA PRO A 144 14.41 14.50 -17.87
C PRO A 144 15.65 15.39 -17.75
N ASN A 145 15.59 16.46 -16.94
CA ASN A 145 16.67 17.42 -16.73
C ASN A 145 17.87 16.87 -15.93
N LEU A 146 17.78 15.67 -15.35
CA LEU A 146 18.89 15.05 -14.62
C LEU A 146 19.91 14.33 -15.50
N GLY A 147 19.69 14.35 -16.79
CA GLY A 147 20.57 13.72 -17.78
C GLY A 147 20.36 12.20 -17.93
N PRO A 148 20.80 11.64 -19.08
CA PRO A 148 20.52 10.24 -19.42
C PRO A 148 21.21 9.24 -18.51
N GLU A 149 22.42 9.56 -18.04
CA GLU A 149 23.20 8.68 -17.14
C GLU A 149 22.50 8.50 -15.79
N TYR A 150 22.12 9.60 -15.13
CA TYR A 150 21.40 9.56 -13.87
C TYR A 150 20.06 8.82 -14.01
N ARG A 151 19.29 9.13 -15.07
CA ARG A 151 18.01 8.48 -15.35
C ARG A 151 18.17 6.97 -15.46
N ARG A 152 19.11 6.51 -16.26
CA ARG A 152 19.38 5.09 -16.47
C ARG A 152 19.71 4.37 -15.17
N ARG A 153 20.59 4.96 -14.33
CA ARG A 153 21.00 4.40 -13.04
C ARG A 153 19.85 4.40 -12.03
N PHE A 154 19.09 5.48 -11.94
CA PHE A 154 17.98 5.62 -11.01
C PHE A 154 16.81 4.69 -11.36
N GLU A 155 16.37 4.69 -12.61
CA GLU A 155 15.24 3.87 -13.04
C GLU A 155 15.54 2.36 -12.94
N ALA A 156 16.80 1.97 -13.05
CA ALA A 156 17.24 0.59 -12.90
C ALA A 156 17.20 0.05 -11.45
N ILE A 157 17.10 0.92 -10.43
CA ILE A 157 17.00 0.53 -9.02
C ILE A 157 15.84 -0.43 -8.79
N PHE A 158 14.66 -0.03 -9.22
CA PHE A 158 13.41 -0.70 -8.89
C PHE A 158 13.33 -2.13 -9.49
N PRO A 159 13.62 -2.37 -10.78
CA PRO A 159 13.61 -3.72 -11.32
C PRO A 159 14.75 -4.59 -10.75
N ARG A 160 15.91 -4.01 -10.38
CA ARG A 160 16.97 -4.77 -9.70
C ARG A 160 16.53 -5.26 -8.33
N LEU A 161 15.96 -4.36 -7.51
CA LEU A 161 15.46 -4.70 -6.19
C LEU A 161 14.31 -5.69 -6.25
N ALA A 162 13.35 -5.49 -7.16
CA ALA A 162 12.24 -6.42 -7.33
C ALA A 162 12.73 -7.85 -7.64
N ARG A 163 13.69 -7.98 -8.57
CA ARG A 163 14.31 -9.30 -8.88
C ARG A 163 15.10 -9.86 -7.71
N ARG A 164 15.96 -9.04 -7.06
CA ARG A 164 16.79 -9.46 -5.93
C ARG A 164 15.96 -10.03 -4.78
N HIS A 165 14.84 -9.38 -4.48
CA HIS A 165 13.98 -9.75 -3.36
C HIS A 165 12.84 -10.70 -3.74
N GLY A 166 12.58 -10.95 -5.02
CA GLY A 166 11.44 -11.73 -5.48
C GLY A 166 10.11 -11.07 -5.14
N VAL A 167 10.03 -9.73 -5.19
CA VAL A 167 8.81 -8.98 -4.89
C VAL A 167 8.20 -8.41 -6.16
N PRO A 168 6.85 -8.31 -6.24
CA PRO A 168 6.19 -7.67 -7.37
C PRO A 168 6.61 -6.19 -7.50
N LEU A 169 6.78 -5.77 -8.76
CA LEU A 169 7.08 -4.39 -9.14
C LEU A 169 5.87 -3.77 -9.84
N TYR A 170 5.46 -2.59 -9.39
CA TYR A 170 4.68 -1.65 -10.18
C TYR A 170 5.65 -0.62 -10.78
N PRO A 171 5.92 -0.63 -12.09
CA PRO A 171 7.12 0.01 -12.65
C PRO A 171 7.19 1.53 -12.48
N PHE A 172 6.04 2.22 -12.45
CA PHE A 172 5.99 3.67 -12.34
C PHE A 172 4.75 4.14 -11.59
N PHE A 173 4.94 4.68 -10.38
CA PHE A 173 3.83 5.08 -9.50
C PHE A 173 2.89 6.08 -10.17
N LEU A 174 3.42 7.09 -10.85
CA LEU A 174 2.63 8.14 -11.52
C LEU A 174 2.06 7.72 -12.89
N ALA A 175 2.11 6.44 -13.25
CA ALA A 175 1.52 5.97 -14.51
C ALA A 175 0.02 6.29 -14.56
N GLY A 176 -0.40 6.88 -15.69
CA GLY A 176 -1.77 7.34 -15.91
C GLY A 176 -1.99 8.82 -15.63
N ALA A 177 -1.11 9.47 -14.85
CA ALA A 177 -1.13 10.93 -14.67
C ALA A 177 0.04 11.62 -15.38
N ALA A 178 1.21 11.00 -15.38
CA ALA A 178 2.42 11.57 -15.99
C ALA A 178 2.21 11.88 -17.46
N GLY A 179 2.66 13.08 -17.88
CA GLY A 179 2.53 13.58 -19.25
C GLY A 179 1.28 14.46 -19.49
N ASP A 180 0.32 14.48 -18.57
CA ASP A 180 -0.86 15.37 -18.65
C ASP A 180 -0.79 16.40 -17.52
N ARG A 181 -0.44 17.66 -17.87
CA ARG A 181 -0.33 18.77 -16.91
C ARG A 181 -1.65 19.06 -16.17
N ALA A 182 -2.79 18.77 -16.79
CA ALA A 182 -4.11 18.99 -16.19
C ALA A 182 -4.42 18.02 -15.03
N LEU A 183 -3.61 16.98 -14.86
CA LEU A 183 -3.71 16.00 -13.76
C LEU A 183 -2.81 16.33 -12.57
N PHE A 184 -2.07 17.44 -12.63
CA PHE A 184 -1.19 17.90 -11.57
C PHE A 184 -1.67 19.20 -10.93
N GLN A 185 -1.22 19.43 -9.71
CA GLN A 185 -1.39 20.69 -8.99
C GLN A 185 -0.55 21.80 -9.65
N ALA A 186 -0.64 23.02 -9.13
CA ALA A 186 0.09 24.18 -9.66
C ALA A 186 1.61 23.97 -9.71
N ASP A 187 2.16 23.19 -8.78
CA ASP A 187 3.59 22.89 -8.69
C ASP A 187 4.12 21.97 -9.80
N GLY A 188 3.25 21.25 -10.52
CA GLY A 188 3.64 20.32 -11.58
C GLY A 188 4.26 19.01 -11.11
N LEU A 189 4.35 18.79 -9.80
CA LEU A 189 4.97 17.62 -9.18
C LEU A 189 3.93 16.68 -8.56
N HIS A 190 2.96 17.24 -7.86
CA HIS A 190 1.95 16.47 -7.14
C HIS A 190 0.67 16.32 -7.97
N PRO A 191 0.14 15.12 -8.14
CA PRO A 191 -1.15 14.92 -8.78
C PRO A 191 -2.27 15.66 -8.05
N ASN A 192 -3.21 16.22 -8.78
CA ASN A 192 -4.49 16.64 -8.22
C ASN A 192 -5.44 15.45 -8.04
N ALA A 193 -6.66 15.66 -7.52
CA ALA A 193 -7.59 14.56 -7.25
C ALA A 193 -7.87 13.67 -8.48
N ARG A 194 -7.95 14.29 -9.70
CA ARG A 194 -8.14 13.56 -10.97
C ARG A 194 -6.90 12.75 -11.34
N GLY A 195 -5.72 13.33 -11.11
CA GLY A 195 -4.43 12.65 -11.30
C GLY A 195 -4.27 11.46 -10.38
N VAL A 196 -4.60 11.61 -9.09
CA VAL A 196 -4.63 10.48 -8.13
C VAL A 196 -5.59 9.39 -8.60
N ALA A 197 -6.79 9.75 -9.07
CA ALA A 197 -7.73 8.77 -9.63
C ALA A 197 -7.15 8.01 -10.83
N ALA A 198 -6.39 8.69 -11.69
CA ALA A 198 -5.72 8.06 -12.81
C ALA A 198 -4.61 7.09 -12.36
N VAL A 199 -3.79 7.49 -11.38
CA VAL A 199 -2.78 6.61 -10.75
C VAL A 199 -3.44 5.39 -10.14
N VAL A 200 -4.49 5.57 -9.35
CA VAL A 200 -5.21 4.46 -8.69
C VAL A 200 -5.76 3.47 -9.71
N ARG A 201 -6.38 3.93 -10.80
CA ARG A 201 -6.87 3.02 -11.86
C ARG A 201 -5.77 2.14 -12.44
N ARG A 202 -4.55 2.67 -12.55
CA ARG A 202 -3.41 1.94 -13.13
C ARG A 202 -2.75 0.97 -12.15
N ILE A 203 -2.62 1.34 -10.87
CA ILE A 203 -1.97 0.48 -9.87
C ILE A 203 -2.92 -0.60 -9.33
N LEU A 204 -4.23 -0.39 -9.34
CA LEU A 204 -5.24 -1.28 -8.76
C LEU A 204 -5.07 -2.76 -9.15
N PRO A 205 -4.83 -3.12 -10.43
CA PRO A 205 -4.63 -4.53 -10.79
C PRO A 205 -3.37 -5.15 -10.13
N ALA A 206 -2.30 -4.36 -9.96
CA ALA A 206 -1.08 -4.83 -9.29
C ALA A 206 -1.31 -5.04 -7.79
N VAL A 207 -2.02 -4.12 -7.14
CA VAL A 207 -2.38 -4.24 -5.72
C VAL A 207 -3.26 -5.48 -5.49
N ARG A 208 -4.28 -5.68 -6.32
CA ARG A 208 -5.16 -6.85 -6.21
C ARG A 208 -4.40 -8.18 -6.32
N ARG A 209 -3.47 -8.29 -7.28
CA ARG A 209 -2.63 -9.48 -7.40
C ARG A 209 -1.66 -9.68 -6.25
N ALA A 210 -1.25 -8.61 -5.58
CA ALA A 210 -0.31 -8.69 -4.48
C ALA A 210 -0.96 -9.05 -3.13
N ILE A 211 -2.28 -8.92 -3.03
CA ILE A 211 -3.04 -9.31 -1.84
C ILE A 211 -3.43 -10.80 -1.90
N GLY A 212 -3.56 -11.37 -3.09
CA GLY A 212 -3.99 -12.75 -3.31
C GLY A 212 -5.33 -12.83 -4.01
#